data_825e5aa80d33cb1e5fed9bd53ee3f0d6
#
_entry.id   825e5aa80d33cb1e5fed9bd53ee3f0d6
#
_cell.length_a   1.000
_cell.length_b   1.000
_cell.length_c   1.000
_cell.angle_alpha   90.00
_cell.angle_beta   90.00
_cell.angle_gamma   90.00
#
_symmetry.space_group_name_H-M   'P 1'
#
loop_
_entity.id
_entity.type
_entity.pdbx_description
1 polymer ?
#
loop_
_entity_poly.entity_id
_entity_poly.type
_entity_poly.pdbx_seq_one_letter_code
_entity_poly.pdbx_strand_id
1 'polypeptide(L)'
;MAELKIPAGTNARHDLLALGALVTRLDPGIVPFSAADHYDLHVSGGEYNVAANLALCFGMKTAIASAIVDYPIGQRVRSAVRAAGVEAYYVQYKHDGVRGPNMGQVWSDRGQGLRAPVVFYNRANEAAALLGPGSFDWKAIFGGGVRWFHSGGIFAALSETTPELIVEAMRAARAAGAVVSFDLNYRAKLWSAAGPDGPGRAAAVLGRIAEQADVILGNEEDLQMGLGLAGPAIGGKSKLDPA
;
A
#
# COMPACT_ATOMS: atom_id res chain seq x y z
N MET A 1 -1.43 -29.18 1.89
CA MET A 1 -1.44 -27.77 1.45
C MET A 1 -2.37 -27.66 0.25
N ALA A 2 -3.30 -26.74 0.23
CA ALA A 2 -4.11 -26.50 -0.94
C ALA A 2 -3.21 -25.95 -2.06
N GLU A 3 -3.30 -26.51 -3.26
CA GLU A 3 -2.56 -26.03 -4.41
C GLU A 3 -3.09 -24.65 -4.84
N LEU A 4 -2.22 -23.66 -4.96
CA LEU A 4 -2.58 -22.31 -5.39
C LEU A 4 -2.82 -22.33 -6.92
N LYS A 5 -4.07 -22.17 -7.33
CA LYS A 5 -4.44 -22.15 -8.77
C LYS A 5 -4.36 -20.72 -9.30
N ILE A 6 -3.27 -20.43 -10.03
CA ILE A 6 -3.10 -19.14 -10.71
C ILE A 6 -3.78 -19.20 -12.09
N PRO A 7 -4.71 -18.27 -12.42
CA PRO A 7 -5.35 -18.24 -13.74
C PRO A 7 -4.33 -18.10 -14.87
N ALA A 8 -4.60 -18.69 -16.03
CA ALA A 8 -3.74 -18.57 -17.20
C ALA A 8 -3.65 -17.13 -17.70
N GLY A 9 -2.46 -16.73 -18.20
CA GLY A 9 -2.21 -15.36 -18.64
C GLY A 9 -2.74 -14.99 -20.02
N THR A 10 -3.16 -15.96 -20.83
CA THR A 10 -3.47 -15.78 -22.26
C THR A 10 -4.60 -14.78 -22.54
N ASN A 11 -5.58 -14.65 -21.65
CA ASN A 11 -6.74 -13.76 -21.82
C ASN A 11 -6.87 -12.72 -20.69
N ALA A 12 -5.90 -12.60 -19.81
CA ALA A 12 -5.97 -11.63 -18.72
C ALA A 12 -5.52 -10.25 -19.20
N ARG A 13 -6.33 -9.23 -18.86
CA ARG A 13 -5.95 -7.83 -19.05
C ARG A 13 -4.80 -7.45 -18.13
N HIS A 14 -4.84 -7.93 -16.88
CA HIS A 14 -3.80 -7.69 -15.88
C HIS A 14 -3.28 -8.97 -15.26
N ASP A 15 -1.96 -9.07 -15.17
CA ASP A 15 -1.29 -10.09 -14.37
C ASP A 15 -1.43 -9.79 -12.88
N LEU A 16 -1.39 -8.50 -12.51
CA LEU A 16 -1.62 -8.04 -11.15
C LEU A 16 -2.44 -6.74 -11.13
N LEU A 17 -3.45 -6.71 -10.26
CA LEU A 17 -4.14 -5.50 -9.82
C LEU A 17 -3.80 -5.21 -8.37
N ALA A 18 -3.22 -4.07 -8.08
CA ALA A 18 -2.98 -3.59 -6.73
C ALA A 18 -4.09 -2.62 -6.29
N LEU A 19 -4.42 -2.62 -4.99
CA LEU A 19 -5.28 -1.61 -4.36
C LEU A 19 -4.52 -0.96 -3.22
N GLY A 20 -4.27 0.34 -3.30
CA GLY A 20 -3.51 1.03 -2.26
C GLY A 20 -3.34 2.53 -2.50
N ALA A 21 -2.55 3.15 -1.64
CA ALA A 21 -2.26 4.57 -1.69
C ALA A 21 -1.08 4.89 -2.62
N LEU A 22 -1.22 5.96 -3.39
CA LEU A 22 -0.12 6.60 -4.10
C LEU A 22 0.38 7.78 -3.28
N VAL A 23 1.68 7.81 -3.00
CA VAL A 23 2.31 8.83 -2.17
C VAL A 23 3.49 9.47 -2.88
N THR A 24 3.82 10.69 -2.48
CA THR A 24 5.10 11.32 -2.84
C THR A 24 6.11 11.08 -1.73
N ARG A 25 7.29 10.58 -2.07
CA ARG A 25 8.42 10.46 -1.17
C ARG A 25 9.41 11.58 -1.45
N LEU A 26 9.74 12.32 -0.41
CA LEU A 26 10.70 13.41 -0.41
C LEU A 26 11.98 12.93 0.27
N ASP A 27 13.06 12.87 -0.50
CA ASP A 27 14.37 12.30 -0.12
C ASP A 27 15.46 13.35 -0.25
N PRO A 28 16.09 13.82 0.86
CA PRO A 28 17.22 14.73 0.82
C PRO A 28 18.55 14.00 0.60
N GLY A 29 18.52 12.71 0.30
CA GLY A 29 19.72 11.87 0.20
C GLY A 29 20.37 11.62 1.57
N ILE A 30 21.64 11.94 1.67
CA ILE A 30 22.42 11.78 2.91
C ILE A 30 22.41 13.04 3.79
N VAL A 31 21.87 14.15 3.30
CA VAL A 31 21.77 15.41 4.05
C VAL A 31 20.65 15.29 5.08
N PRO A 32 20.86 15.67 6.36
CA PRO A 32 19.79 15.64 7.34
C PRO A 32 18.71 16.69 7.00
N PHE A 33 17.44 16.39 7.31
CA PHE A 33 16.32 17.29 7.03
C PHE A 33 16.51 18.71 7.54
N SER A 34 17.20 18.88 8.69
CA SER A 34 17.47 20.20 9.30
C SER A 34 18.44 21.08 8.48
N ALA A 35 19.12 20.52 7.49
CA ALA A 35 20.12 21.22 6.67
C ALA A 35 19.86 21.05 5.15
N ALA A 36 18.77 20.39 4.77
CA ALA A 36 18.48 20.11 3.37
C ALA A 36 17.71 21.24 2.72
N ASP A 37 18.27 21.80 1.64
CA ASP A 37 17.62 22.80 0.79
C ASP A 37 16.92 22.19 -0.44
N HIS A 38 17.21 20.91 -0.74
CA HIS A 38 16.70 20.20 -1.91
C HIS A 38 16.20 18.81 -1.54
N TYR A 39 15.19 18.36 -2.26
CA TYR A 39 14.59 17.04 -2.08
C TYR A 39 14.30 16.41 -3.43
N ASP A 40 14.73 15.17 -3.63
CA ASP A 40 14.27 14.35 -4.74
C ASP A 40 12.84 13.91 -4.48
N LEU A 41 11.95 14.10 -5.46
CA LEU A 41 10.58 13.66 -5.39
C LEU A 41 10.41 12.32 -6.13
N HIS A 42 10.14 11.29 -5.39
CA HIS A 42 9.79 9.97 -5.92
C HIS A 42 8.31 9.70 -5.72
N VAL A 43 7.69 8.98 -6.66
CA VAL A 43 6.35 8.44 -6.48
C VAL A 43 6.47 7.03 -5.92
N SER A 44 5.70 6.74 -4.89
CA SER A 44 5.77 5.50 -4.12
C SER A 44 4.38 5.11 -3.62
N GLY A 45 4.31 4.01 -2.91
CA GLY A 45 3.14 3.39 -2.30
C GLY A 45 3.44 1.90 -2.16
N GLY A 46 3.08 1.25 -1.06
CA GLY A 46 3.42 -0.15 -0.84
C GLY A 46 2.98 -1.01 -2.02
N GLU A 47 1.71 -0.97 -2.33
CA GLU A 47 1.06 -1.75 -3.38
C GLU A 47 1.46 -1.29 -4.78
N TYR A 48 1.66 0.03 -4.96
CA TYR A 48 2.17 0.58 -6.21
C TYR A 48 3.59 0.11 -6.50
N ASN A 49 4.46 0.05 -5.50
CA ASN A 49 5.83 -0.43 -5.68
C ASN A 49 5.86 -1.87 -6.19
N VAL A 50 4.94 -2.73 -5.71
CA VAL A 50 4.79 -4.09 -6.24
C VAL A 50 4.39 -4.06 -7.71
N ALA A 51 3.33 -3.33 -8.06
CA ALA A 51 2.86 -3.22 -9.44
C ALA A 51 3.93 -2.64 -10.38
N ALA A 52 4.61 -1.56 -9.96
CA ALA A 52 5.64 -0.90 -10.76
C ALA A 52 6.87 -1.80 -10.99
N ASN A 53 7.33 -2.52 -9.95
CA ASN A 53 8.46 -3.43 -10.11
C ASN A 53 8.13 -4.61 -11.02
N LEU A 54 6.93 -5.18 -10.91
CA LEU A 54 6.48 -6.26 -11.80
C LEU A 54 6.39 -5.80 -13.26
N ALA A 55 5.93 -4.57 -13.50
CA ALA A 55 5.91 -4.00 -14.84
C ALA A 55 7.32 -3.73 -15.38
N LEU A 56 8.14 -3.00 -14.61
CA LEU A 56 9.45 -2.53 -15.05
C LEU A 56 10.48 -3.66 -15.17
N CYS A 57 10.51 -4.59 -14.20
CA CYS A 57 11.55 -5.62 -14.13
C CYS A 57 11.16 -6.91 -14.87
N PHE A 58 9.86 -7.21 -14.95
CA PHE A 58 9.39 -8.49 -15.51
C PHE A 58 8.47 -8.33 -16.72
N GLY A 59 8.16 -7.08 -17.13
CA GLY A 59 7.29 -6.83 -18.29
C GLY A 59 5.84 -7.29 -18.09
N MET A 60 5.40 -7.43 -16.84
CA MET A 60 4.05 -7.88 -16.52
C MET A 60 3.01 -6.76 -16.75
N LYS A 61 1.80 -7.14 -17.12
CA LYS A 61 0.66 -6.23 -17.25
C LYS A 61 0.09 -5.95 -15.88
N THR A 62 0.41 -4.79 -15.31
CA THR A 62 -0.02 -4.45 -13.97
C THR A 62 -0.96 -3.24 -13.94
N ALA A 63 -1.80 -3.19 -12.91
CA ALA A 63 -2.68 -2.06 -12.66
C ALA A 63 -2.70 -1.69 -11.18
N ILE A 64 -3.13 -0.44 -10.90
CA ILE A 64 -3.39 0.06 -9.55
C ILE A 64 -4.77 0.73 -9.47
N ALA A 65 -5.56 0.35 -8.48
CA ALA A 65 -6.74 1.07 -8.03
C ALA A 65 -6.35 2.00 -6.88
N SER A 66 -6.59 3.31 -7.00
CA SER A 66 -6.13 4.30 -6.03
C SER A 66 -6.92 5.60 -6.12
N ALA A 67 -6.67 6.51 -5.18
CA ALA A 67 -7.11 7.89 -5.25
C ALA A 67 -6.05 8.79 -5.89
N ILE A 68 -6.53 9.83 -6.56
CA ILE A 68 -5.67 10.87 -7.13
C ILE A 68 -6.31 12.25 -6.91
N VAL A 69 -5.49 13.28 -6.75
CA VAL A 69 -5.96 14.64 -6.59
C VAL A 69 -5.67 15.44 -7.85
N ASP A 70 -6.64 16.25 -8.28
CA ASP A 70 -6.52 17.08 -9.47
C ASP A 70 -5.78 18.39 -9.16
N TYR A 71 -4.47 18.31 -9.06
CA TYR A 71 -3.53 19.42 -8.85
C TYR A 71 -2.12 19.02 -9.37
N PRO A 72 -1.14 19.93 -9.45
CA PRO A 72 0.16 19.65 -10.08
C PRO A 72 0.90 18.41 -9.54
N ILE A 73 0.84 18.16 -8.21
CA ILE A 73 1.47 16.97 -7.61
C ILE A 73 0.75 15.69 -8.04
N GLY A 74 -0.59 15.69 -8.10
CA GLY A 74 -1.34 14.55 -8.61
C GLY A 74 -1.03 14.25 -10.08
N GLN A 75 -0.83 15.29 -10.92
CA GLN A 75 -0.40 15.11 -12.31
C GLN A 75 1.02 14.50 -12.38
N ARG A 76 1.93 14.92 -11.49
CA ARG A 76 3.27 14.31 -11.38
C ARG A 76 3.17 12.83 -11.02
N VAL A 77 2.27 12.47 -10.08
CA VAL A 77 2.01 11.07 -9.70
C VAL A 77 1.45 10.28 -10.88
N ARG A 78 0.44 10.80 -11.60
CA ARG A 78 -0.10 10.15 -12.82
C ARG A 78 0.98 9.87 -13.85
N SER A 79 1.86 10.85 -14.08
CA SER A 79 2.96 10.72 -15.04
C SER A 79 3.94 9.62 -14.65
N ALA A 80 4.26 9.49 -13.36
CA ALA A 80 5.16 8.45 -12.87
C ALA A 80 4.53 7.04 -12.99
N VAL A 81 3.26 6.89 -12.62
CA VAL A 81 2.52 5.62 -12.74
C VAL A 81 2.50 5.16 -14.20
N ARG A 82 2.18 6.07 -15.12
CA ARG A 82 2.19 5.78 -16.57
C ARG A 82 3.59 5.45 -17.09
N ALA A 83 4.61 6.17 -16.64
CA ALA A 83 6.00 5.92 -17.04
C ALA A 83 6.51 4.55 -16.57
N ALA A 84 5.99 4.05 -15.45
CA ALA A 84 6.27 2.69 -14.96
C ALA A 84 5.51 1.59 -15.73
N GLY A 85 4.64 1.94 -16.69
CA GLY A 85 3.84 0.96 -17.44
C GLY A 85 2.67 0.37 -16.64
N VAL A 86 2.28 1.01 -15.53
CA VAL A 86 1.16 0.59 -14.69
C VAL A 86 -0.14 1.26 -15.16
N GLU A 87 -1.15 0.47 -15.48
CA GLU A 87 -2.50 0.99 -15.74
C GLU A 87 -3.14 1.46 -14.42
N ALA A 88 -4.02 2.45 -14.45
CA ALA A 88 -4.58 2.98 -13.23
C ALA A 88 -6.09 3.21 -13.31
N TYR A 89 -6.77 2.79 -12.24
CA TYR A 89 -8.18 3.08 -11.95
C TYR A 89 -8.22 4.09 -10.81
N TYR A 90 -8.62 5.33 -11.12
CA TYR A 90 -8.58 6.42 -10.15
C TYR A 90 -9.96 6.89 -9.72
N VAL A 91 -10.14 7.02 -8.40
CA VAL A 91 -11.11 7.98 -7.86
C VAL A 91 -10.41 9.35 -7.79
N GLN A 92 -10.96 10.34 -8.49
CA GLN A 92 -10.36 11.65 -8.58
C GLN A 92 -11.03 12.64 -7.64
N TYR A 93 -10.23 13.29 -6.81
CA TYR A 93 -10.66 14.37 -5.92
C TYR A 93 -10.16 15.71 -6.42
N LYS A 94 -10.93 16.79 -6.10
CA LYS A 94 -10.55 18.17 -6.43
C LYS A 94 -9.83 18.84 -5.28
N HIS A 95 -8.94 19.76 -5.61
CA HIS A 95 -8.28 20.66 -4.68
C HIS A 95 -8.46 22.10 -5.20
N ASP A 96 -8.84 23.04 -4.33
CA ASP A 96 -9.15 24.42 -4.74
C ASP A 96 -7.91 25.32 -4.83
N GLY A 97 -6.72 24.77 -4.60
CA GLY A 97 -5.44 25.50 -4.56
C GLY A 97 -5.00 25.85 -3.14
N VAL A 98 -5.91 25.80 -2.16
CA VAL A 98 -5.66 26.12 -0.74
C VAL A 98 -6.07 24.95 0.16
N ARG A 99 -7.22 24.36 -0.10
CA ARG A 99 -7.85 23.31 0.71
C ARG A 99 -8.31 22.14 -0.16
N GLY A 100 -8.38 20.99 0.45
CA GLY A 100 -8.87 19.77 -0.17
C GLY A 100 -8.04 18.56 0.23
N PRO A 101 -8.36 17.39 -0.32
CA PRO A 101 -7.53 16.22 -0.18
C PRO A 101 -6.15 16.43 -0.80
N ASN A 102 -5.14 15.77 -0.23
CA ASN A 102 -3.76 15.80 -0.70
C ASN A 102 -3.28 14.42 -1.14
N MET A 103 -2.24 14.38 -1.98
CA MET A 103 -1.43 13.16 -2.10
C MET A 103 -0.63 12.98 -0.81
N GLY A 104 -0.68 11.79 -0.23
CA GLY A 104 0.09 11.47 0.96
C GLY A 104 1.60 11.72 0.76
N GLN A 105 2.29 12.10 1.83
CA GLN A 105 3.72 12.38 1.78
C GLN A 105 4.49 11.49 2.75
N VAL A 106 5.62 10.99 2.26
CA VAL A 106 6.63 10.29 3.05
C VAL A 106 7.92 11.07 2.97
N TRP A 107 8.48 11.44 4.10
CA TRP A 107 9.75 12.10 4.22
C TRP A 107 10.76 11.09 4.73
N SER A 108 11.80 10.79 3.95
CA SER A 108 12.73 9.72 4.27
C SER A 108 14.12 10.07 3.79
N ASP A 109 15.07 10.24 4.71
CA ASP A 109 16.48 10.33 4.38
C ASP A 109 17.18 8.95 4.43
N ARG A 110 18.39 8.87 3.95
CA ARG A 110 19.16 7.62 3.88
C ARG A 110 20.04 7.37 5.11
N GLY A 111 20.11 8.33 6.03
CA GLY A 111 21.12 8.30 7.07
C GLY A 111 22.55 8.42 6.51
N GLN A 112 23.53 8.53 7.38
CA GLN A 112 24.95 8.48 7.01
C GLN A 112 25.84 8.23 8.23
N GLY A 113 26.78 7.32 8.12
CA GLY A 113 27.71 6.97 9.20
C GLY A 113 26.96 6.51 10.44
N LEU A 114 27.16 7.20 11.56
CA LEU A 114 26.48 6.91 12.82
C LEU A 114 25.06 7.50 12.91
N ARG A 115 24.68 8.35 11.97
CA ARG A 115 23.33 8.93 11.93
C ARG A 115 22.36 7.95 11.28
N ALA A 116 21.43 7.45 12.08
CA ALA A 116 20.35 6.60 11.57
C ALA A 116 19.46 7.36 10.58
N PRO A 117 18.83 6.66 9.61
CA PRO A 117 17.83 7.27 8.72
C PRO A 117 16.62 7.74 9.52
N VAL A 118 16.03 8.85 9.06
CA VAL A 118 14.81 9.41 9.63
C VAL A 118 13.67 9.24 8.64
N VAL A 119 12.54 8.70 9.12
CA VAL A 119 11.31 8.56 8.33
C VAL A 119 10.15 9.12 9.11
N PHE A 120 9.38 10.02 8.46
CA PHE A 120 8.11 10.51 8.98
C PHE A 120 7.12 10.71 7.86
N TYR A 121 5.84 10.88 8.22
CA TYR A 121 4.73 10.92 7.29
C TYR A 121 3.92 12.19 7.48
N ASN A 122 3.42 12.75 6.38
CA ASN A 122 2.30 13.68 6.39
C ASN A 122 1.15 13.04 5.60
N ARG A 123 0.20 12.47 6.34
CA ARG A 123 -0.99 11.81 5.80
C ARG A 123 -2.28 12.54 6.16
N ALA A 124 -2.18 13.77 6.62
CA ALA A 124 -3.35 14.61 6.87
C ALA A 124 -4.10 14.86 5.56
N ASN A 125 -5.42 14.67 5.57
CA ASN A 125 -6.30 14.82 4.41
C ASN A 125 -5.86 14.03 3.16
N GLU A 126 -5.23 12.89 3.35
CA GLU A 126 -4.80 12.05 2.24
C GLU A 126 -6.00 11.53 1.45
N ALA A 127 -5.98 11.72 0.13
CA ALA A 127 -7.07 11.31 -0.75
C ALA A 127 -7.38 9.81 -0.67
N ALA A 128 -6.35 8.96 -0.50
CA ALA A 128 -6.51 7.52 -0.38
C ALA A 128 -7.28 7.12 0.89
N ALA A 129 -7.22 7.92 1.96
CA ALA A 129 -7.98 7.68 3.18
C ALA A 129 -9.50 7.93 3.03
N LEU A 130 -9.92 8.61 1.96
CA LEU A 130 -11.33 8.87 1.64
C LEU A 130 -11.98 7.75 0.84
N LEU A 131 -11.21 6.77 0.39
CA LEU A 131 -11.73 5.61 -0.32
C LEU A 131 -12.51 4.70 0.63
N GLY A 132 -13.59 4.12 0.13
CA GLY A 132 -14.44 3.19 0.87
C GLY A 132 -15.21 2.27 -0.06
N PRO A 133 -16.02 1.37 0.47
CA PRO A 133 -16.87 0.49 -0.33
C PRO A 133 -17.66 1.24 -1.40
N GLY A 134 -17.73 0.66 -2.61
CA GLY A 134 -18.36 1.29 -3.77
C GLY A 134 -17.50 2.32 -4.51
N SER A 135 -16.27 2.58 -4.09
CA SER A 135 -15.36 3.51 -4.78
C SER A 135 -14.98 3.07 -6.19
N PHE A 136 -15.06 1.76 -6.49
CA PHE A 136 -14.67 1.19 -7.77
C PHE A 136 -15.75 0.23 -8.29
N ASP A 137 -15.93 0.19 -9.60
CA ASP A 137 -16.71 -0.86 -10.28
C ASP A 137 -15.84 -2.13 -10.45
N TRP A 138 -15.77 -2.92 -9.37
CA TRP A 138 -14.99 -4.17 -9.38
C TRP A 138 -15.47 -5.16 -10.44
N LYS A 139 -16.75 -5.17 -10.76
CA LYS A 139 -17.30 -6.05 -11.81
C LYS A 139 -16.69 -5.70 -13.16
N ALA A 140 -16.61 -4.44 -13.51
CA ALA A 140 -15.98 -3.99 -14.75
C ALA A 140 -14.46 -4.24 -14.75
N ILE A 141 -13.78 -3.97 -13.63
CA ILE A 141 -12.33 -4.13 -13.50
C ILE A 141 -11.93 -5.61 -13.63
N PHE A 142 -12.54 -6.50 -12.84
CA PHE A 142 -12.23 -7.93 -12.88
C PHE A 142 -12.79 -8.63 -14.12
N GLY A 143 -13.85 -8.10 -14.73
CA GLY A 143 -14.43 -8.63 -15.97
C GLY A 143 -13.48 -8.64 -17.17
N GLY A 144 -12.44 -7.79 -17.14
CA GLY A 144 -11.35 -7.80 -18.12
C GLY A 144 -10.32 -8.92 -17.92
N GLY A 145 -10.43 -9.69 -16.85
CA GLY A 145 -9.48 -10.72 -16.44
C GLY A 145 -8.32 -10.16 -15.62
N VAL A 146 -8.26 -10.57 -14.37
CA VAL A 146 -7.16 -10.27 -13.43
C VAL A 146 -6.70 -11.59 -12.83
N ARG A 147 -5.38 -11.86 -12.86
CA ARG A 147 -4.84 -13.12 -12.36
C ARG A 147 -4.52 -13.07 -10.88
N TRP A 148 -4.09 -11.89 -10.39
CA TRP A 148 -3.66 -11.68 -9.01
C TRP A 148 -4.12 -10.32 -8.51
N PHE A 149 -4.73 -10.29 -7.34
CA PHE A 149 -5.08 -9.07 -6.61
C PHE A 149 -4.16 -8.92 -5.40
N HIS A 150 -3.69 -7.70 -5.14
CA HIS A 150 -2.78 -7.40 -4.04
C HIS A 150 -3.18 -6.13 -3.30
N SER A 151 -3.16 -6.17 -1.97
CA SER A 151 -3.30 -5.00 -1.10
C SER A 151 -2.44 -5.14 0.15
N GLY A 152 -2.42 -4.13 1.02
CA GLY A 152 -1.53 -4.14 2.19
C GLY A 152 -2.03 -3.35 3.41
N GLY A 153 -1.42 -3.65 4.54
CA GLY A 153 -1.78 -3.13 5.85
C GLY A 153 -1.53 -1.64 6.04
N ILE A 154 -0.64 -1.03 5.26
CA ILE A 154 -0.47 0.43 5.27
C ILE A 154 -1.76 1.10 4.77
N PHE A 155 -2.32 0.61 3.67
CA PHE A 155 -3.57 1.13 3.15
C PHE A 155 -4.74 0.87 4.11
N ALA A 156 -4.78 -0.32 4.72
CA ALA A 156 -5.78 -0.66 5.74
C ALA A 156 -5.76 0.29 6.96
N ALA A 157 -4.59 0.87 7.29
CA ALA A 157 -4.42 1.76 8.45
C ALA A 157 -4.85 3.22 8.20
N LEU A 158 -5.23 3.61 6.98
CA LEU A 158 -5.46 5.01 6.63
C LEU A 158 -6.76 5.59 7.18
N SER A 159 -7.81 4.78 7.24
CA SER A 159 -9.14 5.22 7.73
C SER A 159 -9.96 4.02 8.21
N GLU A 160 -11.20 4.28 8.63
CA GLU A 160 -12.15 3.22 8.97
C GLU A 160 -12.78 2.55 7.75
N THR A 161 -12.78 3.22 6.61
CA THR A 161 -13.42 2.73 5.38
C THR A 161 -12.48 1.94 4.48
N THR A 162 -11.17 2.19 4.54
CA THR A 162 -10.20 1.49 3.69
C THR A 162 -10.11 -0.01 3.95
N PRO A 163 -10.20 -0.54 5.19
CA PRO A 163 -10.29 -1.98 5.42
C PRO A 163 -11.52 -2.62 4.77
N GLU A 164 -12.66 -1.95 4.83
CA GLU A 164 -13.91 -2.45 4.23
C GLU A 164 -13.80 -2.51 2.71
N LEU A 165 -13.17 -1.50 2.10
CA LEU A 165 -12.89 -1.50 0.66
C LEU A 165 -11.94 -2.63 0.26
N ILE A 166 -10.92 -2.92 1.06
CA ILE A 166 -10.02 -4.06 0.80
C ILE A 166 -10.80 -5.37 0.80
N VAL A 167 -11.65 -5.60 1.81
CA VAL A 167 -12.47 -6.81 1.91
C VAL A 167 -13.44 -6.92 0.73
N GLU A 168 -14.08 -5.81 0.34
CA GLU A 168 -14.95 -5.76 -0.85
C GLU A 168 -14.19 -6.18 -2.11
N ALA A 169 -13.01 -5.59 -2.34
CA ALA A 169 -12.17 -5.89 -3.50
C ALA A 169 -11.67 -7.34 -3.50
N MET A 170 -11.24 -7.87 -2.36
CA MET A 170 -10.80 -9.26 -2.21
C MET A 170 -11.93 -10.25 -2.55
N ARG A 171 -13.15 -9.98 -2.08
CA ARG A 171 -14.32 -10.81 -2.41
C ARG A 171 -14.64 -10.79 -3.90
N ALA A 172 -14.57 -9.61 -4.53
CA ALA A 172 -14.77 -9.48 -5.97
C ALA A 172 -13.66 -10.19 -6.77
N ALA A 173 -12.40 -10.08 -6.32
CA ALA A 173 -11.27 -10.78 -6.92
C ALA A 173 -11.44 -12.30 -6.88
N ARG A 174 -11.79 -12.85 -5.70
CA ARG A 174 -12.03 -14.29 -5.53
C ARG A 174 -13.21 -14.77 -6.38
N ALA A 175 -14.30 -14.02 -6.43
CA ALA A 175 -15.45 -14.34 -7.28
C ALA A 175 -15.10 -14.37 -8.77
N ALA A 176 -14.10 -13.59 -9.20
CA ALA A 176 -13.56 -13.59 -10.55
C ALA A 176 -12.46 -14.65 -10.76
N GLY A 177 -12.09 -15.42 -9.73
CA GLY A 177 -11.08 -16.48 -9.80
C GLY A 177 -9.63 -15.99 -9.68
N ALA A 178 -9.39 -14.73 -9.33
CA ALA A 178 -8.04 -14.22 -9.09
C ALA A 178 -7.49 -14.75 -7.76
N VAL A 179 -6.17 -14.93 -7.70
CA VAL A 179 -5.45 -15.15 -6.45
C VAL A 179 -5.41 -13.86 -5.66
N VAL A 180 -5.61 -13.92 -4.35
CA VAL A 180 -5.64 -12.77 -3.45
C VAL A 180 -4.46 -12.81 -2.51
N SER A 181 -3.62 -11.76 -2.52
CA SER A 181 -2.52 -11.60 -1.57
C SER A 181 -2.66 -10.35 -0.72
N PHE A 182 -2.13 -10.45 0.50
CA PHE A 182 -2.11 -9.34 1.44
C PHE A 182 -0.75 -9.24 2.14
N ASP A 183 -0.13 -8.07 2.06
CA ASP A 183 1.08 -7.74 2.81
C ASP A 183 0.67 -7.08 4.13
N LEU A 184 0.96 -7.73 5.25
CA LEU A 184 0.62 -7.22 6.59
C LEU A 184 1.22 -5.84 6.85
N ASN A 185 2.47 -5.64 6.45
CA ASN A 185 3.17 -4.35 6.40
C ASN A 185 2.81 -3.42 7.57
N TYR A 186 2.88 -3.97 8.79
CA TYR A 186 2.50 -3.28 10.00
C TYR A 186 3.34 -2.01 10.19
N ARG A 187 2.69 -0.92 10.55
CA ARG A 187 3.35 0.36 10.84
C ARG A 187 2.78 0.95 12.11
N ALA A 188 3.46 0.73 13.23
CA ALA A 188 3.04 1.19 14.55
C ALA A 188 2.61 2.67 14.57
N LYS A 189 3.35 3.55 13.89
CA LYS A 189 3.04 4.99 13.80
C LYS A 189 1.67 5.27 13.20
N LEU A 190 1.24 4.51 12.19
CA LEU A 190 -0.08 4.71 11.56
C LEU A 190 -1.20 4.22 12.46
N TRP A 191 -1.05 3.03 13.03
CA TRP A 191 -2.06 2.49 13.93
C TRP A 191 -2.19 3.29 15.22
N SER A 192 -1.07 3.75 15.83
CA SER A 192 -1.09 4.59 17.02
C SER A 192 -1.72 5.96 16.78
N ALA A 193 -1.62 6.51 15.57
CA ALA A 193 -2.27 7.76 15.21
C ALA A 193 -3.81 7.66 15.21
N ALA A 194 -4.36 6.44 15.09
CA ALA A 194 -5.79 6.19 15.14
C ALA A 194 -6.37 6.13 16.58
N GLY A 195 -5.56 6.36 17.61
CA GLY A 195 -5.98 6.39 19.01
C GLY A 195 -5.22 5.41 19.91
N PRO A 196 -5.50 5.44 21.24
CA PRO A 196 -4.74 4.67 22.23
C PRO A 196 -4.83 3.15 22.08
N ASP A 197 -5.89 2.63 21.45
CA ASP A 197 -6.09 1.18 21.19
C ASP A 197 -5.58 0.76 19.79
N GLY A 198 -4.70 1.56 19.19
CA GLY A 198 -4.17 1.32 17.85
C GLY A 198 -3.65 -0.11 17.59
N PRO A 199 -2.83 -0.70 18.49
CA PRO A 199 -2.35 -2.08 18.32
C PRO A 199 -3.46 -3.13 18.37
N GLY A 200 -4.42 -3.03 19.28
CA GLY A 200 -5.57 -3.95 19.36
C GLY A 200 -6.46 -3.85 18.13
N ARG A 201 -6.69 -2.62 17.67
CA ARG A 201 -7.41 -2.37 16.42
C ARG A 201 -6.67 -2.96 15.22
N ALA A 202 -5.33 -2.84 15.15
CA ALA A 202 -4.53 -3.42 14.08
C ALA A 202 -4.77 -4.93 13.98
N ALA A 203 -4.65 -5.67 15.08
CA ALA A 203 -4.82 -7.12 15.09
C ALA A 203 -6.25 -7.53 14.65
N ALA A 204 -7.27 -6.84 15.10
CA ALA A 204 -8.66 -7.11 14.70
C ALA A 204 -8.90 -6.84 13.22
N VAL A 205 -8.40 -5.72 12.68
CA VAL A 205 -8.61 -5.33 11.29
C VAL A 205 -7.78 -6.21 10.35
N LEU A 206 -6.48 -6.36 10.61
CA LEU A 206 -5.60 -7.15 9.76
C LEU A 206 -5.94 -8.63 9.79
N GLY A 207 -6.36 -9.18 10.95
CA GLY A 207 -6.85 -10.54 11.06
C GLY A 207 -8.06 -10.81 10.16
N ARG A 208 -9.06 -9.94 10.20
CA ARG A 208 -10.26 -10.04 9.35
C ARG A 208 -9.94 -9.96 7.85
N ILE A 209 -8.97 -9.12 7.45
CA ILE A 209 -8.51 -9.04 6.06
C ILE A 209 -7.75 -10.30 5.68
N ALA A 210 -6.85 -10.77 6.55
CA ALA A 210 -6.04 -11.96 6.32
C ALA A 210 -6.88 -13.22 6.06
N GLU A 211 -8.05 -13.37 6.70
CA GLU A 211 -9.01 -14.44 6.44
C GLU A 211 -9.53 -14.48 4.99
N GLN A 212 -9.43 -13.37 4.26
CA GLN A 212 -9.83 -13.29 2.85
C GLN A 212 -8.68 -13.58 1.89
N ALA A 213 -7.43 -13.67 2.35
CA ALA A 213 -6.26 -13.84 1.52
C ALA A 213 -5.94 -15.32 1.23
N ASP A 214 -5.44 -15.60 0.04
CA ASP A 214 -4.86 -16.89 -0.34
C ASP A 214 -3.35 -16.91 0.01
N VAL A 215 -2.71 -15.74 -0.01
CA VAL A 215 -1.29 -15.55 0.29
C VAL A 215 -1.12 -14.36 1.24
N ILE A 216 -0.42 -14.56 2.34
CA ILE A 216 -0.05 -13.52 3.29
C ILE A 216 1.46 -13.30 3.21
N LEU A 217 1.88 -12.03 3.14
CA LEU A 217 3.26 -11.61 3.25
C LEU A 217 3.46 -10.84 4.54
N GLY A 218 4.62 -10.99 5.15
CA GLY A 218 4.98 -10.29 6.39
C GLY A 218 6.22 -10.88 7.03
N ASN A 219 6.81 -10.13 7.93
CA ASN A 219 7.89 -10.59 8.80
C ASN A 219 7.35 -10.94 10.20
N GLU A 220 8.23 -11.31 11.13
CA GLU A 220 7.85 -11.69 12.48
C GLU A 220 7.14 -10.54 13.23
N GLU A 221 7.60 -9.30 13.06
CA GLU A 221 6.96 -8.13 13.67
C GLU A 221 5.54 -7.95 13.14
N ASP A 222 5.36 -8.09 11.82
CA ASP A 222 4.05 -8.01 11.20
C ASP A 222 3.08 -9.08 11.74
N LEU A 223 3.56 -10.32 11.95
CA LEU A 223 2.76 -11.41 12.51
C LEU A 223 2.40 -11.15 13.98
N GLN A 224 3.36 -10.72 14.80
CA GLN A 224 3.14 -10.48 16.21
C GLN A 224 2.31 -9.23 16.49
N MET A 225 2.71 -8.11 15.91
CA MET A 225 2.07 -6.81 16.16
C MET A 225 0.84 -6.58 15.29
N GLY A 226 0.85 -7.13 14.08
CA GLY A 226 -0.23 -6.97 13.12
C GLY A 226 -1.35 -8.00 13.28
N LEU A 227 -1.04 -9.24 13.65
CA LEU A 227 -2.03 -10.30 13.83
C LEU A 227 -2.19 -10.74 15.30
N GLY A 228 -1.38 -10.24 16.22
CA GLY A 228 -1.42 -10.62 17.63
C GLY A 228 -0.97 -12.06 17.89
N LEU A 229 -0.19 -12.66 16.97
CA LEU A 229 0.31 -14.02 17.14
C LEU A 229 1.45 -14.06 18.15
N ALA A 230 1.42 -15.03 19.08
CA ALA A 230 2.52 -15.20 20.01
C ALA A 230 3.79 -15.67 19.29
N GLY A 231 4.93 -15.10 19.66
CA GLY A 231 6.23 -15.44 19.12
C GLY A 231 7.36 -15.02 20.06
N PRO A 232 8.63 -15.35 19.74
CA PRO A 232 9.78 -14.90 20.51
C PRO A 232 9.83 -13.37 20.55
N ALA A 233 10.41 -12.80 21.64
CA ALA A 233 10.49 -11.35 21.79
C ALA A 233 11.25 -10.72 20.61
N ILE A 234 10.54 -9.97 19.79
CA ILE A 234 11.09 -9.23 18.66
C ILE A 234 11.24 -7.78 19.09
N GLY A 235 12.41 -7.28 18.98
CA GLY A 235 12.72 -5.87 19.15
C GLY A 235 14.14 -5.66 18.69
N GLY A 236 14.40 -4.62 17.91
CA GLY A 236 15.66 -4.32 17.25
C GLY A 236 16.91 -4.22 18.16
N LYS A 237 16.85 -4.82 19.35
CA LYS A 237 17.94 -4.97 20.32
C LYS A 237 18.10 -6.39 20.85
N SER A 238 17.21 -7.33 20.53
CA SER A 238 17.42 -8.75 20.88
C SER A 238 18.34 -9.38 19.85
N LYS A 239 19.42 -10.04 20.32
CA LYS A 239 20.20 -10.93 19.45
C LYS A 239 19.26 -12.00 18.95
N LEU A 240 19.15 -12.17 17.65
CA LEU A 240 18.52 -13.35 17.06
C LEU A 240 19.27 -14.56 17.61
N ASP A 241 18.55 -15.45 18.26
CA ASP A 241 19.04 -16.78 18.60
C ASP A 241 18.80 -17.66 17.37
N PRO A 242 19.84 -18.05 16.64
CA PRO A 242 19.69 -18.86 15.43
C PRO A 242 19.57 -20.33 15.82
N ALA A 243 18.53 -20.70 16.57
CA ALA A 243 18.22 -22.10 16.85
C ALA A 243 17.49 -22.79 15.70
#